data_d31fae8d73db948157267c4c0fa65962
#
_entry.id   d31fae8d73db948157267c4c0fa65962
#
_cell.length_a   1.000
_cell.length_b   1.000
_cell.length_c   1.000
_cell.angle_alpha   90.00
_cell.angle_beta   90.00
_cell.angle_gamma   90.00
#
_symmetry.space_group_name_H-M   'P 1'
#
loop_
_entity.id
_entity.type
_entity.pdbx_description
1 polymer ?
#
loop_
_entity_poly.entity_id
_entity_poly.type
_entity_poly.pdbx_seq_one_letter_code
_entity_poly.pdbx_strand_id
1 'polypeptide(L)'
;MAFDLDMIRKVYANMPTRIQQARALTGRSLTLSEKILYSHLFEAQQMTVFERGKSYVDFAPDRVAMQDATAQMALLQFMQAGRPKVAVPSTVHCDHLIMAKTGADEDLAIATTESKEVFDFLSSVSNKYGIGFWKPGAGIIHQIVLENYAFPGGMMIGTDSHTVNAGGLGMIAIGVGGADACDVMAGLAWELKWPKLIGIKLTGKLSGWSSAKDVINKVAGILTVKGGTGAIVEYFGEG
;
A
#
# COMPACT_ATOMS: atom_id res chain seq x y z
N MET A 1 -12.48 4.55 -13.76
CA MET A 1 -12.43 3.50 -12.73
C MET A 1 -11.33 2.54 -13.16
N ALA A 2 -10.19 2.61 -12.50
CA ALA A 2 -9.04 1.82 -12.93
C ALA A 2 -9.04 0.49 -12.19
N PHE A 3 -9.84 -0.46 -12.64
CA PHE A 3 -9.53 -1.86 -12.42
C PHE A 3 -8.42 -2.21 -13.40
N ASP A 4 -7.20 -2.18 -12.91
CA ASP A 4 -6.04 -2.53 -13.73
C ASP A 4 -5.88 -4.03 -13.82
N LEU A 5 -6.88 -4.70 -14.42
CA LEU A 5 -6.84 -6.14 -14.65
C LEU A 5 -5.60 -6.57 -15.44
N ASP A 6 -5.16 -5.74 -16.37
CA ASP A 6 -3.96 -6.05 -17.16
C ASP A 6 -2.69 -5.94 -16.33
N MET A 7 -2.61 -5.01 -15.38
CA MET A 7 -1.53 -4.95 -14.40
C MET A 7 -1.54 -6.22 -13.53
N ILE A 8 -2.69 -6.62 -12.98
CA ILE A 8 -2.81 -7.84 -12.15
C ILE A 8 -2.42 -9.10 -12.94
N ARG A 9 -2.89 -9.22 -14.20
CA ARG A 9 -2.50 -10.33 -15.08
C ARG A 9 -0.99 -10.36 -15.32
N LYS A 10 -0.35 -9.20 -15.51
CA LYS A 10 1.09 -9.08 -15.67
C LYS A 10 1.85 -9.52 -14.42
N VAL A 11 1.38 -9.10 -13.24
CA VAL A 11 1.95 -9.54 -11.96
C VAL A 11 1.93 -11.06 -11.86
N TYR A 12 0.77 -11.68 -12.05
CA TYR A 12 0.63 -13.13 -11.97
C TYR A 12 1.39 -13.89 -13.05
N ALA A 13 1.51 -13.34 -14.25
CA ALA A 13 2.31 -13.95 -15.32
C ALA A 13 3.82 -13.98 -15.01
N ASN A 14 4.33 -12.94 -14.34
CA ASN A 14 5.76 -12.81 -14.04
C ASN A 14 6.16 -13.53 -12.74
N MET A 15 5.25 -13.61 -11.77
CA MET A 15 5.52 -14.11 -10.43
C MET A 15 6.11 -15.53 -10.39
N PRO A 16 5.63 -16.55 -11.13
CA PRO A 16 6.18 -17.90 -11.10
C PRO A 16 7.65 -17.94 -11.45
N THR A 17 8.06 -17.26 -12.53
CA THR A 17 9.44 -17.21 -13.00
C THR A 17 10.35 -16.53 -11.97
N ARG A 18 9.95 -15.38 -11.44
CA ARG A 18 10.69 -14.65 -10.42
C ARG A 18 10.87 -15.48 -9.13
N ILE A 19 9.80 -16.16 -8.68
CA ILE A 19 9.85 -17.03 -7.50
C ILE A 19 10.79 -18.22 -7.73
N GLN A 20 10.76 -18.82 -8.92
CA GLN A 20 11.67 -19.95 -9.26
C GLN A 20 13.13 -19.49 -9.24
N GLN A 21 13.44 -18.34 -9.82
CA GLN A 21 14.79 -17.75 -9.78
C GLN A 21 15.24 -17.48 -8.34
N ALA A 22 14.39 -16.87 -7.53
CA ALA A 22 14.69 -16.59 -6.13
C ALA A 22 14.90 -17.86 -5.29
N ARG A 23 14.12 -18.91 -5.53
CA ARG A 23 14.32 -20.22 -4.88
C ARG A 23 15.64 -20.88 -5.27
N ALA A 24 15.99 -20.84 -6.56
CA ALA A 24 17.28 -21.36 -7.03
C ALA A 24 18.45 -20.61 -6.39
N LEU A 25 18.32 -19.29 -6.27
CA LEU A 25 19.35 -18.43 -5.70
C LEU A 25 19.52 -18.62 -4.18
N THR A 26 18.39 -18.71 -3.46
CA THR A 26 18.40 -18.83 -1.99
C THR A 26 18.61 -20.26 -1.48
N GLY A 27 18.41 -21.27 -2.32
CA GLY A 27 18.51 -22.70 -1.99
C GLY A 27 17.45 -23.19 -0.98
N ARG A 28 16.36 -22.43 -0.78
CA ARG A 28 15.31 -22.75 0.22
C ARG A 28 13.92 -22.35 -0.22
N SER A 29 12.92 -22.81 0.53
CA SER A 29 11.56 -22.32 0.40
C SER A 29 11.46 -20.85 0.84
N LEU A 30 10.60 -20.10 0.17
CA LEU A 30 10.31 -18.70 0.47
C LEU A 30 8.97 -18.56 1.18
N THR A 31 8.87 -17.62 2.12
CA THR A 31 7.59 -17.20 2.69
C THR A 31 6.74 -16.46 1.66
N LEU A 32 5.47 -16.18 1.96
CA LEU A 32 4.61 -15.39 1.08
C LEU A 32 5.21 -14.00 0.83
N SER A 33 5.61 -13.32 1.90
CA SER A 33 6.22 -11.99 1.80
C SER A 33 7.49 -12.00 0.94
N GLU A 34 8.37 -12.98 1.10
CA GLU A 34 9.58 -13.10 0.27
C GLU A 34 9.24 -13.34 -1.21
N LYS A 35 8.22 -14.14 -1.51
CA LYS A 35 7.76 -14.35 -2.90
C LYS A 35 7.31 -13.04 -3.53
N ILE A 36 6.54 -12.23 -2.79
CA ILE A 36 6.07 -10.92 -3.27
C ILE A 36 7.25 -9.97 -3.46
N LEU A 37 8.13 -9.84 -2.47
CA LEU A 37 9.31 -8.96 -2.56
C LEU A 37 10.19 -9.31 -3.77
N TYR A 38 10.57 -10.57 -3.96
CA TYR A 38 11.37 -10.98 -5.12
C TYR A 38 10.64 -10.79 -6.46
N SER A 39 9.31 -10.86 -6.46
CA SER A 39 8.53 -10.66 -7.68
C SER A 39 8.43 -9.18 -8.09
N HIS A 40 8.61 -8.26 -7.15
CA HIS A 40 8.48 -6.81 -7.36
C HIS A 40 9.83 -6.07 -7.36
N LEU A 41 10.95 -6.76 -7.58
CA LEU A 41 12.22 -6.08 -7.81
C LEU A 41 12.12 -5.19 -9.04
N PHE A 42 12.61 -3.96 -8.93
CA PHE A 42 12.71 -3.04 -10.06
C PHE A 42 13.51 -3.68 -11.20
N GLU A 43 13.21 -3.34 -12.45
CA GLU A 43 13.79 -4.02 -13.61
C GLU A 43 15.33 -4.01 -13.63
N ALA A 44 15.93 -2.88 -13.24
CA ALA A 44 17.39 -2.75 -13.18
C ALA A 44 18.02 -3.37 -11.92
N GLN A 45 17.20 -3.80 -10.95
CA GLN A 45 17.70 -4.41 -9.71
C GLN A 45 18.17 -5.84 -9.97
N GLN A 46 19.45 -6.09 -9.78
CA GLN A 46 19.97 -7.46 -9.84
C GLN A 46 19.41 -8.31 -8.68
N MET A 47 18.83 -9.46 -9.01
CA MET A 47 18.35 -10.41 -8.03
C MET A 47 19.52 -11.13 -7.37
N THR A 48 19.71 -10.92 -6.06
CA THR A 48 20.72 -11.57 -5.22
C THR A 48 20.08 -12.09 -3.94
N VAL A 49 20.85 -12.71 -3.08
CA VAL A 49 20.41 -13.02 -1.70
C VAL A 49 20.51 -11.74 -0.88
N PHE A 50 19.36 -11.19 -0.49
CA PHE A 50 19.31 -9.97 0.30
C PHE A 50 19.33 -10.27 1.81
N GLU A 51 20.10 -9.50 2.56
CA GLU A 51 20.20 -9.63 4.02
C GLU A 51 19.14 -8.77 4.71
N ARG A 52 18.28 -9.41 5.53
CA ARG A 52 17.18 -8.76 6.24
C ARG A 52 17.69 -7.65 7.18
N GLY A 53 17.10 -6.47 7.05
CA GLY A 53 17.46 -5.31 7.84
C GLY A 53 18.81 -4.66 7.47
N LYS A 54 19.45 -5.06 6.35
CA LYS A 54 20.73 -4.51 5.91
C LYS A 54 20.74 -4.09 4.44
N SER A 55 20.37 -5.00 3.52
CA SER A 55 20.41 -4.72 2.08
C SER A 55 19.37 -3.66 1.69
N TYR A 56 19.79 -2.64 0.96
CA TYR A 56 18.89 -1.72 0.27
C TYR A 56 18.54 -2.30 -1.10
N VAL A 57 17.29 -2.24 -1.47
CA VAL A 57 16.76 -2.90 -2.65
C VAL A 57 15.73 -2.01 -3.33
N ASP A 58 15.83 -1.91 -4.64
CA ASP A 58 14.91 -1.17 -5.49
C ASP A 58 13.70 -2.02 -5.87
N PHE A 59 12.51 -1.52 -5.56
CA PHE A 59 11.24 -2.17 -5.86
C PHE A 59 10.42 -1.38 -6.89
N ALA A 60 9.51 -2.10 -7.55
CA ALA A 60 8.49 -1.57 -8.43
C ALA A 60 7.10 -1.88 -7.87
N PRO A 61 6.54 -1.01 -6.99
CA PRO A 61 5.17 -1.17 -6.51
C PRO A 61 4.16 -1.12 -7.65
N ASP A 62 3.10 -1.92 -7.56
CA ASP A 62 2.04 -1.99 -8.57
C ASP A 62 1.13 -0.78 -8.56
N ARG A 63 0.98 -0.12 -7.41
CA ARG A 63 0.10 1.03 -7.29
C ARG A 63 0.42 1.95 -6.11
N VAL A 64 -0.12 3.18 -6.20
CA VAL A 64 -0.04 4.20 -5.16
C VAL A 64 -1.44 4.60 -4.71
N ALA A 65 -1.68 4.66 -3.39
CA ALA A 65 -2.90 5.22 -2.82
C ALA A 65 -2.57 6.43 -1.95
N MET A 66 -3.31 7.52 -2.11
CA MET A 66 -3.05 8.77 -1.39
C MET A 66 -4.34 9.26 -0.73
N GLN A 67 -4.23 9.72 0.50
CA GLN A 67 -5.32 10.43 1.18
C GLN A 67 -5.21 11.94 0.92
N ASP A 68 -6.30 12.67 1.05
CA ASP A 68 -6.44 14.06 0.60
C ASP A 68 -5.49 15.07 1.30
N ALA A 69 -5.17 14.88 2.58
CA ALA A 69 -4.30 15.82 3.27
C ALA A 69 -2.84 15.73 2.77
N THR A 70 -2.33 14.52 2.48
CA THR A 70 -0.94 14.29 2.03
C THR A 70 -0.80 14.31 0.51
N ALA A 71 -1.85 13.99 -0.24
CA ALA A 71 -1.85 13.99 -1.69
C ALA A 71 -1.53 15.37 -2.29
N GLN A 72 -1.90 16.45 -1.61
CA GLN A 72 -1.65 17.81 -2.09
C GLN A 72 -0.16 18.01 -2.42
N MET A 73 0.72 17.73 -1.46
CA MET A 73 2.16 17.89 -1.66
C MET A 73 2.75 16.87 -2.63
N ALA A 74 2.32 15.61 -2.55
CA ALA A 74 2.77 14.56 -3.47
C ALA A 74 2.44 14.91 -4.93
N LEU A 75 1.23 15.41 -5.19
CA LEU A 75 0.81 15.81 -6.53
C LEU A 75 1.50 17.08 -7.02
N LEU A 76 1.73 18.07 -6.15
CA LEU A 76 2.52 19.25 -6.51
C LEU A 76 3.95 18.86 -6.92
N GLN A 77 4.59 17.97 -6.19
CA GLN A 77 5.91 17.44 -6.55
C GLN A 77 5.86 16.65 -7.87
N PHE A 78 4.84 15.80 -8.06
CA PHE A 78 4.66 15.06 -9.31
C PHE A 78 4.45 15.98 -10.53
N MET A 79 3.72 17.08 -10.36
CA MET A 79 3.55 18.08 -11.44
C MET A 79 4.90 18.68 -11.88
N GLN A 80 5.83 18.90 -10.93
CA GLN A 80 7.17 19.40 -11.22
C GLN A 80 8.05 18.37 -11.93
N ALA A 81 7.77 17.08 -11.78
CA ALA A 81 8.48 16.01 -12.50
C ALA A 81 8.20 16.00 -14.02
N GLY A 82 7.25 16.80 -14.51
CA GLY A 82 6.97 17.00 -15.93
C GLY A 82 6.45 15.77 -16.67
N ARG A 83 5.96 14.76 -15.98
CA ARG A 83 5.40 13.56 -16.61
C ARG A 83 4.00 13.82 -17.15
N PRO A 84 3.64 13.28 -18.33
CA PRO A 84 2.31 13.49 -18.91
C PRO A 84 1.21 12.72 -18.17
N LYS A 85 1.54 11.59 -17.56
CA LYS A 85 0.65 10.69 -16.80
C LYS A 85 1.45 9.95 -15.73
N VAL A 86 0.75 9.43 -14.73
CA VAL A 86 1.37 8.52 -13.76
C VAL A 86 1.81 7.21 -14.43
N ALA A 87 2.95 6.68 -13.99
CA ALA A 87 3.52 5.44 -14.53
C ALA A 87 2.84 4.18 -13.97
N VAL A 88 2.26 4.28 -12.78
CA VAL A 88 1.56 3.19 -12.12
C VAL A 88 0.14 3.63 -11.75
N PRO A 89 -0.82 2.71 -11.68
CA PRO A 89 -2.16 2.99 -11.15
C PRO A 89 -2.11 3.72 -9.82
N SER A 90 -2.71 4.89 -9.76
CA SER A 90 -2.70 5.74 -8.58
C SER A 90 -4.10 6.23 -8.26
N THR A 91 -4.40 6.40 -6.97
CA THR A 91 -5.70 6.90 -6.50
C THR A 91 -5.55 7.95 -5.41
N VAL A 92 -6.48 8.92 -5.42
CA VAL A 92 -6.66 9.91 -4.35
C VAL A 92 -8.01 9.67 -3.70
N HIS A 93 -8.04 9.71 -2.37
CA HIS A 93 -9.22 9.46 -1.56
C HIS A 93 -9.45 10.62 -0.60
N CYS A 94 -10.65 11.21 -0.63
CA CYS A 94 -11.00 12.37 0.16
C CYS A 94 -11.78 11.95 1.41
N ASP A 95 -11.05 11.52 2.45
CA ASP A 95 -11.62 11.00 3.69
C ASP A 95 -11.02 11.60 4.97
N HIS A 96 -9.85 12.25 4.90
CA HIS A 96 -9.19 12.81 6.08
C HIS A 96 -9.62 14.24 6.42
N LEU A 97 -10.11 15.02 5.45
CA LEU A 97 -10.55 16.41 5.67
C LEU A 97 -12.04 16.50 6.06
N ILE A 98 -12.65 15.41 6.46
CA ILE A 98 -14.03 15.34 6.96
C ILE A 98 -13.99 15.11 8.46
N MET A 99 -14.51 16.06 9.23
CA MET A 99 -14.56 15.94 10.69
C MET A 99 -15.88 15.26 11.10
N ALA A 100 -15.81 14.08 11.66
CA ALA A 100 -16.98 13.37 12.20
C ALA A 100 -17.41 13.99 13.54
N LYS A 101 -18.34 14.93 13.51
CA LYS A 101 -18.79 15.72 14.67
C LYS A 101 -20.29 15.61 14.93
N THR A 102 -21.10 15.89 13.92
CA THR A 102 -22.56 15.99 14.06
C THR A 102 -23.28 14.82 13.41
N GLY A 103 -22.92 14.50 12.17
CA GLY A 103 -23.52 13.45 11.37
C GLY A 103 -23.10 13.53 9.92
N ALA A 104 -23.24 12.44 9.18
CA ALA A 104 -22.64 12.27 7.85
C ALA A 104 -23.00 13.41 6.87
N ASP A 105 -24.27 13.79 6.79
CA ASP A 105 -24.74 14.79 5.81
C ASP A 105 -24.22 16.20 6.13
N GLU A 106 -24.29 16.60 7.41
CA GLU A 106 -23.86 17.92 7.87
C GLU A 106 -22.33 18.04 7.81
N ASP A 107 -21.61 17.06 8.33
CA ASP A 107 -20.14 17.05 8.36
C ASP A 107 -19.55 17.03 6.92
N LEU A 108 -20.18 16.30 6.01
CA LEU A 108 -19.79 16.29 4.60
C LEU A 108 -20.06 17.64 3.91
N ALA A 109 -21.20 18.27 4.16
CA ALA A 109 -21.52 19.58 3.61
C ALA A 109 -20.52 20.66 4.08
N ILE A 110 -20.18 20.65 5.38
CA ILE A 110 -19.16 21.53 5.96
C ILE A 110 -17.80 21.29 5.27
N ALA A 111 -17.32 20.05 5.25
CA ALA A 111 -16.03 19.71 4.65
C ALA A 111 -15.94 20.12 3.16
N THR A 112 -17.01 19.87 2.40
CA THR A 112 -17.06 20.22 0.99
C THR A 112 -17.00 21.74 0.77
N THR A 113 -17.50 22.52 1.72
CA THR A 113 -17.45 23.99 1.67
C THR A 113 -16.08 24.51 2.12
N GLU A 114 -15.61 24.06 3.28
CA GLU A 114 -14.35 24.56 3.86
C GLU A 114 -13.11 24.11 3.11
N SER A 115 -13.09 22.88 2.59
CA SER A 115 -11.97 22.30 1.84
C SER A 115 -12.19 22.30 0.32
N LYS A 116 -13.09 23.13 -0.17
CA LYS A 116 -13.46 23.17 -1.61
C LYS A 116 -12.24 23.34 -2.52
N GLU A 117 -11.35 24.25 -2.20
CA GLU A 117 -10.15 24.51 -3.01
C GLU A 117 -9.26 23.28 -3.12
N VAL A 118 -9.08 22.56 -2.00
CA VAL A 118 -8.29 21.32 -1.96
C VAL A 118 -8.93 20.24 -2.81
N PHE A 119 -10.23 20.00 -2.64
CA PHE A 119 -10.94 18.97 -3.41
C PHE A 119 -10.98 19.29 -4.91
N ASP A 120 -11.16 20.53 -5.28
CA ASP A 120 -11.10 20.98 -6.68
C ASP A 120 -9.69 20.79 -7.28
N PHE A 121 -8.65 21.14 -6.54
CA PHE A 121 -7.26 20.88 -6.94
C PHE A 121 -7.01 19.38 -7.14
N LEU A 122 -7.31 18.56 -6.15
CA LEU A 122 -7.10 17.11 -6.21
C LEU A 122 -7.87 16.47 -7.37
N SER A 123 -9.10 16.88 -7.58
CA SER A 123 -9.93 16.39 -8.68
C SER A 123 -9.35 16.77 -10.05
N SER A 124 -8.96 18.03 -10.22
CA SER A 124 -8.43 18.53 -11.50
C SER A 124 -7.09 17.89 -11.86
N VAL A 125 -6.18 17.76 -10.89
CA VAL A 125 -4.88 17.12 -11.09
C VAL A 125 -5.05 15.61 -11.34
N SER A 126 -5.92 14.95 -10.61
CA SER A 126 -6.21 13.52 -10.81
C SER A 126 -6.72 13.26 -12.23
N ASN A 127 -7.65 14.07 -12.71
CA ASN A 127 -8.16 13.97 -14.07
C ASN A 127 -7.09 14.20 -15.13
N LYS A 128 -6.23 15.21 -14.95
CA LYS A 128 -5.14 15.53 -15.88
C LYS A 128 -4.15 14.39 -16.03
N TYR A 129 -3.74 13.76 -14.92
CA TYR A 129 -2.66 12.77 -14.91
C TYR A 129 -3.12 11.31 -14.92
N GLY A 130 -4.44 11.06 -15.01
CA GLY A 130 -5.01 9.71 -15.09
C GLY A 130 -5.04 8.99 -13.74
N ILE A 131 -5.17 9.74 -12.65
CA ILE A 131 -5.29 9.24 -11.28
C ILE A 131 -6.77 9.03 -10.97
N GLY A 132 -7.12 7.93 -10.31
CA GLY A 132 -8.47 7.69 -9.82
C GLY A 132 -8.82 8.65 -8.67
N PHE A 133 -9.99 9.27 -8.73
CA PHE A 133 -10.41 10.23 -7.72
C PHE A 133 -11.67 9.76 -6.99
N TRP A 134 -11.53 9.49 -5.70
CA TRP A 134 -12.62 9.16 -4.78
C TRP A 134 -12.99 10.41 -4.00
N LYS A 135 -14.12 11.01 -4.40
CA LYS A 135 -14.61 12.29 -3.87
C LYS A 135 -14.98 12.20 -2.39
N PRO A 136 -15.12 13.35 -1.70
CA PRO A 136 -15.61 13.39 -0.32
C PRO A 136 -16.93 12.62 -0.17
N GLY A 137 -17.02 11.83 0.91
CA GLY A 137 -18.17 10.97 1.18
C GLY A 137 -18.14 9.59 0.51
N ALA A 138 -17.11 9.27 -0.28
CA ALA A 138 -16.99 7.96 -0.93
C ALA A 138 -16.63 6.82 0.04
N GLY A 139 -16.10 7.13 1.21
CA GLY A 139 -15.69 6.19 2.25
C GLY A 139 -14.21 6.31 2.63
N ILE A 140 -13.80 5.53 3.62
CA ILE A 140 -12.43 5.51 4.15
C ILE A 140 -11.50 4.85 3.12
N ILE A 141 -10.36 5.51 2.84
CA ILE A 141 -9.36 5.05 1.86
C ILE A 141 -9.04 3.56 1.99
N HIS A 142 -8.74 3.08 3.20
CA HIS A 142 -8.27 1.70 3.39
C HIS A 142 -9.35 0.67 3.12
N GLN A 143 -10.62 0.99 3.42
CA GLN A 143 -11.75 0.14 3.09
C GLN A 143 -11.99 0.10 1.58
N ILE A 144 -11.94 1.26 0.93
CA ILE A 144 -12.07 1.35 -0.53
C ILE A 144 -10.96 0.58 -1.24
N VAL A 145 -9.72 0.68 -0.74
CA VAL A 145 -8.58 -0.08 -1.28
C VAL A 145 -8.78 -1.58 -1.14
N LEU A 146 -9.22 -2.06 0.03
CA LEU A 146 -9.52 -3.47 0.25
C LEU A 146 -10.61 -3.99 -0.70
N GLU A 147 -11.69 -3.23 -0.86
CA GLU A 147 -12.86 -3.65 -1.65
C GLU A 147 -12.63 -3.60 -3.16
N ASN A 148 -11.76 -2.70 -3.64
CA ASN A 148 -11.69 -2.40 -5.07
C ASN A 148 -10.32 -2.67 -5.69
N TYR A 149 -9.23 -2.69 -4.93
CA TYR A 149 -7.88 -2.66 -5.50
C TYR A 149 -6.93 -3.70 -4.94
N ALA A 150 -7.14 -4.17 -3.71
CA ALA A 150 -6.26 -5.16 -3.11
C ALA A 150 -6.44 -6.54 -3.76
N PHE A 151 -5.32 -7.21 -3.99
CA PHE A 151 -5.29 -8.58 -4.52
C PHE A 151 -4.10 -9.36 -3.96
N PRO A 152 -4.21 -10.69 -3.77
CA PRO A 152 -3.12 -11.49 -3.23
C PRO A 152 -1.87 -11.40 -4.11
N GLY A 153 -0.73 -11.19 -3.49
CA GLY A 153 0.56 -11.19 -4.19
C GLY A 153 0.99 -9.86 -4.80
N GLY A 154 0.18 -8.80 -4.70
CA GLY A 154 0.54 -7.46 -5.14
C GLY A 154 1.42 -6.70 -4.14
N MET A 155 1.98 -5.58 -4.59
CA MET A 155 2.72 -4.63 -3.77
C MET A 155 2.19 -3.22 -3.98
N MET A 156 1.89 -2.50 -2.90
CA MET A 156 1.47 -1.11 -2.97
C MET A 156 2.14 -0.23 -1.93
N ILE A 157 2.24 1.05 -2.25
CA ILE A 157 2.60 2.08 -1.30
C ILE A 157 1.45 3.09 -1.15
N GLY A 158 1.42 3.78 -0.04
CA GLY A 158 0.40 4.81 0.18
C GLY A 158 0.86 5.87 1.15
N THR A 159 0.31 7.09 1.00
CA THR A 159 0.69 8.24 1.82
C THR A 159 -0.04 8.29 3.17
N ASP A 160 -0.36 7.12 3.70
CA ASP A 160 -1.01 6.95 5.00
C ASP A 160 -0.42 5.75 5.75
N SER A 161 -0.28 5.87 7.08
CA SER A 161 0.28 4.82 7.94
C SER A 161 -0.57 3.54 7.99
N HIS A 162 -1.86 3.62 7.69
CA HIS A 162 -2.76 2.47 7.66
C HIS A 162 -2.87 1.80 6.27
N THR A 163 -2.05 2.20 5.30
CA THR A 163 -1.92 1.52 4.00
C THR A 163 -1.70 0.01 4.15
N VAL A 164 -1.06 -0.40 5.23
CA VAL A 164 -0.82 -1.81 5.61
C VAL A 164 -2.10 -2.66 5.70
N ASN A 165 -3.29 -2.06 5.79
CA ASN A 165 -4.56 -2.79 5.79
C ASN A 165 -4.77 -3.67 4.53
N ALA A 166 -4.20 -3.29 3.38
CA ALA A 166 -4.26 -4.11 2.17
C ALA A 166 -3.57 -5.47 2.33
N GLY A 167 -2.69 -5.61 3.33
CA GLY A 167 -2.11 -6.89 3.75
C GLY A 167 -3.14 -7.94 4.17
N GLY A 168 -4.33 -7.53 4.60
CA GLY A 168 -5.44 -8.43 4.92
C GLY A 168 -5.91 -9.31 3.75
N LEU A 169 -5.63 -8.90 2.51
CA LEU A 169 -5.86 -9.69 1.30
C LEU A 169 -4.56 -10.24 0.69
N GLY A 170 -3.48 -10.32 1.45
CA GLY A 170 -2.22 -10.93 1.00
C GLY A 170 -1.38 -10.06 0.07
N MET A 171 -1.51 -8.75 0.14
CA MET A 171 -0.58 -7.80 -0.47
C MET A 171 0.57 -7.46 0.49
N ILE A 172 1.69 -6.98 -0.05
CA ILE A 172 2.60 -6.13 0.71
C ILE A 172 2.17 -4.68 0.50
N ALA A 173 1.81 -4.01 1.60
CA ALA A 173 1.34 -2.64 1.57
C ALA A 173 2.05 -1.81 2.64
N ILE A 174 2.57 -0.66 2.27
CA ILE A 174 3.48 0.12 3.11
C ILE A 174 3.10 1.59 3.06
N GLY A 175 3.02 2.21 4.25
CA GLY A 175 2.87 3.65 4.38
C GLY A 175 4.20 4.36 4.11
N VAL A 176 4.18 5.38 3.25
CA VAL A 176 5.36 6.14 2.81
C VAL A 176 5.11 7.64 2.86
N GLY A 177 6.15 8.42 2.67
CA GLY A 177 6.05 9.86 2.47
C GLY A 177 5.58 10.26 1.07
N GLY A 178 5.20 11.52 0.90
CA GLY A 178 4.76 12.06 -0.40
C GLY A 178 5.84 11.99 -1.48
N ALA A 179 7.11 12.12 -1.11
CA ALA A 179 8.23 12.02 -2.04
C ALA A 179 8.35 10.62 -2.65
N ASP A 180 8.27 9.56 -1.84
CA ASP A 180 8.29 8.18 -2.33
C ASP A 180 7.11 7.90 -3.28
N ALA A 181 5.92 8.41 -2.93
CA ALA A 181 4.75 8.29 -3.78
C ALA A 181 4.97 8.99 -5.14
N CYS A 182 5.57 10.19 -5.13
CA CYS A 182 5.91 10.94 -6.33
C CYS A 182 6.88 10.16 -7.23
N ASP A 183 7.95 9.59 -6.66
CA ASP A 183 8.95 8.84 -7.41
C ASP A 183 8.34 7.63 -8.11
N VAL A 184 7.52 6.86 -7.40
CA VAL A 184 6.83 5.70 -7.98
C VAL A 184 5.82 6.13 -9.05
N MET A 185 5.04 7.19 -8.82
CA MET A 185 4.15 7.75 -9.84
C MET A 185 4.91 8.23 -11.09
N ALA A 186 6.15 8.73 -10.92
CA ALA A 186 7.03 9.14 -12.00
C ALA A 186 7.71 7.97 -12.74
N GLY A 187 7.58 6.74 -12.25
CA GLY A 187 8.17 5.53 -12.82
C GLY A 187 9.60 5.25 -12.34
N LEU A 188 10.00 5.84 -11.24
CA LEU A 188 11.27 5.57 -10.61
C LEU A 188 11.17 4.37 -9.65
N ALA A 189 12.31 3.77 -9.34
CA ALA A 189 12.39 2.72 -8.33
C ALA A 189 12.06 3.29 -6.94
N TRP A 190 11.48 2.44 -6.11
CA TRP A 190 11.29 2.71 -4.70
C TRP A 190 12.29 1.91 -3.87
N GLU A 191 13.26 2.60 -3.28
CA GLU A 191 14.29 1.96 -2.45
C GLU A 191 13.75 1.65 -1.06
N LEU A 192 13.90 0.39 -0.64
CA LEU A 192 13.56 -0.06 0.70
C LEU A 192 14.66 -0.97 1.24
N LYS A 193 14.96 -0.81 2.52
CA LYS A 193 15.80 -1.78 3.23
C LYS A 193 15.05 -3.11 3.32
N TRP A 194 15.64 -4.22 2.81
CA TRP A 194 15.03 -5.54 2.82
C TRP A 194 14.46 -5.88 4.19
N PRO A 195 13.13 -6.04 4.33
CA PRO A 195 12.48 -6.06 5.63
C PRO A 195 12.80 -7.31 6.43
N LYS A 196 12.77 -7.19 7.74
CA LYS A 196 12.71 -8.33 8.65
C LYS A 196 11.34 -8.99 8.52
N LEU A 197 11.24 -10.28 8.86
CA LEU A 197 9.97 -10.98 8.91
C LEU A 197 9.68 -11.42 10.34
N ILE A 198 8.49 -11.14 10.82
CA ILE A 198 7.95 -11.58 12.10
C ILE A 198 6.79 -12.54 11.81
N GLY A 199 6.97 -13.81 12.11
CA GLY A 199 5.91 -14.79 11.93
C GLY A 199 5.01 -14.86 13.16
N ILE A 200 3.71 -14.71 12.99
CA ILE A 200 2.70 -14.90 14.04
C ILE A 200 1.95 -16.19 13.76
N LYS A 201 2.24 -17.22 14.53
CA LYS A 201 1.50 -18.48 14.43
C LYS A 201 0.19 -18.38 15.21
N LEU A 202 -0.92 -18.50 14.49
CA LEU A 202 -2.25 -18.58 15.07
C LEU A 202 -2.60 -20.04 15.36
N THR A 203 -3.14 -20.30 16.55
CA THR A 203 -3.59 -21.62 16.98
C THR A 203 -4.91 -21.50 17.73
N GLY A 204 -5.73 -22.53 17.67
CA GLY A 204 -7.03 -22.53 18.31
C GLY A 204 -8.09 -21.82 17.47
N LYS A 205 -9.09 -21.27 18.13
CA LYS A 205 -10.25 -20.60 17.48
C LYS A 205 -10.69 -19.40 18.29
N LEU A 206 -11.20 -18.38 17.60
CA LEU A 206 -11.92 -17.29 18.25
C LEU A 206 -13.18 -17.82 18.91
N SER A 207 -13.50 -17.36 20.12
CA SER A 207 -14.66 -17.82 20.88
C SER A 207 -15.31 -16.68 21.66
N GLY A 208 -16.60 -16.82 21.97
CA GLY A 208 -17.36 -15.79 22.67
C GLY A 208 -17.37 -14.47 21.92
N TRP A 209 -16.99 -13.40 22.57
CA TRP A 209 -16.92 -12.04 22.03
C TRP A 209 -15.56 -11.68 21.41
N SER A 210 -14.61 -12.64 21.31
CA SER A 210 -13.30 -12.41 20.71
C SER A 210 -13.40 -12.17 19.22
N SER A 211 -12.61 -11.23 18.72
CA SER A 211 -12.56 -10.82 17.31
C SER A 211 -11.12 -10.79 16.78
N ALA A 212 -10.94 -10.63 15.50
CA ALA A 212 -9.62 -10.42 14.89
C ALA A 212 -8.91 -9.17 15.47
N LYS A 213 -9.68 -8.19 15.96
CA LYS A 213 -9.12 -7.00 16.63
C LYS A 213 -8.38 -7.33 17.92
N ASP A 214 -8.85 -8.34 18.66
CA ASP A 214 -8.18 -8.78 19.89
C ASP A 214 -6.84 -9.44 19.59
N VAL A 215 -6.75 -10.18 18.48
CA VAL A 215 -5.49 -10.75 18.00
C VAL A 215 -4.47 -9.66 17.72
N ILE A 216 -4.83 -8.64 16.92
CA ILE A 216 -3.90 -7.56 16.59
C ILE A 216 -3.52 -6.73 17.82
N ASN A 217 -4.44 -6.46 18.74
CA ASN A 217 -4.16 -5.78 19.99
C ASN A 217 -3.19 -6.57 20.88
N LYS A 218 -3.34 -7.91 20.93
CA LYS A 218 -2.41 -8.78 21.64
C LYS A 218 -1.02 -8.72 21.02
N VAL A 219 -0.92 -8.82 19.70
CA VAL A 219 0.35 -8.72 18.95
C VAL A 219 1.01 -7.36 19.20
N ALA A 220 0.24 -6.27 19.13
CA ALA A 220 0.75 -4.92 19.41
C ALA A 220 1.24 -4.77 20.86
N GLY A 221 0.57 -5.41 21.81
CA GLY A 221 1.00 -5.44 23.21
C GLY A 221 2.31 -6.19 23.43
N ILE A 222 2.61 -7.22 22.61
CA ILE A 222 3.86 -7.99 22.66
C ILE A 222 4.99 -7.25 21.95
N LEU A 223 4.76 -6.78 20.73
CA LEU A 223 5.77 -6.12 19.90
C LEU A 223 6.05 -4.69 20.34
N THR A 224 5.11 -4.05 21.03
CA THR A 224 5.09 -2.61 21.31
C THR A 224 5.02 -1.76 20.03
N VAL A 225 4.99 -0.45 20.15
CA VAL A 225 4.92 0.49 19.01
C VAL A 225 6.19 0.53 18.15
N LYS A 226 7.30 0.00 18.64
CA LYS A 226 8.59 -0.01 17.93
C LYS A 226 9.01 -1.38 17.40
N GLY A 227 8.42 -2.47 17.91
CA GLY A 227 8.85 -3.84 17.62
C GLY A 227 8.63 -4.28 16.17
N GLY A 228 7.68 -3.67 15.47
CA GLY A 228 7.38 -3.93 14.07
C GLY A 228 8.13 -3.03 13.07
N THR A 229 8.89 -2.05 13.52
CA THR A 229 9.58 -1.11 12.63
C THR A 229 10.58 -1.82 11.72
N GLY A 230 10.47 -1.63 10.42
CA GLY A 230 11.31 -2.27 9.41
C GLY A 230 11.05 -3.78 9.25
N ALA A 231 9.88 -4.26 9.68
CA ALA A 231 9.48 -5.65 9.56
C ALA A 231 8.12 -5.80 8.87
N ILE A 232 7.93 -6.93 8.21
CA ILE A 232 6.62 -7.42 7.77
C ILE A 232 6.14 -8.43 8.79
N VAL A 233 4.90 -8.30 9.25
CA VAL A 233 4.24 -9.27 10.11
C VAL A 233 3.44 -10.22 9.22
N GLU A 234 3.77 -11.51 9.25
CA GLU A 234 3.14 -12.55 8.46
C GLU A 234 2.39 -13.51 9.38
N TYR A 235 1.06 -13.57 9.22
CA TYR A 235 0.20 -14.47 9.99
C TYR A 235 0.10 -15.81 9.31
N PHE A 236 0.17 -16.89 10.07
CA PHE A 236 0.06 -18.25 9.57
C PHE A 236 -0.43 -19.20 10.67
N GLY A 237 -0.80 -20.42 10.30
CA GLY A 237 -1.26 -21.44 11.22
C GLY A 237 -2.62 -21.97 10.87
N GLU A 238 -3.20 -22.71 11.80
CA GLU A 238 -4.49 -23.41 11.66
C GLU A 238 -5.66 -22.72 12.39
N GLY A 239 -5.35 -21.63 13.13
CA GLY A 239 -6.30 -20.86 13.91
C GLY A 239 -6.89 -19.66 13.18
#